data_6086d6051a67a53e7272ceee284df2cc
#
_entry.id   6086d6051a67a53e7272ceee284df2cc
#
_cell.length_a   1.000
_cell.length_b   1.000
_cell.length_c   1.000
_cell.angle_alpha   90.00
_cell.angle_beta   90.00
_cell.angle_gamma   90.00
#
_symmetry.space_group_name_H-M   'P 1'
#
loop_
_entity.id
_entity.type
_entity.pdbx_description
1 polymer ?
#
loop_
_entity_poly.entity_id
_entity_poly.type
_entity_poly.pdbx_seq_one_letter_code
_entity_poly.pdbx_strand_id
1 'polypeptide(L)'
;PYEANVLTGEAKGENYPEGQRITALMVNNLVDARPQRGLSKAQMLFEIKVEGGITRFMPVFNDYHDIDEIGPIRSGRDQFFQLILPWQALYIHEGQSVVMQQYALDYDYGLLNNNDGASGYRDYNRVNWRGLSYGNGLALEHTMYTSGENIEKYITNKNVDMNRTYNSTFFNFVDYRQDNPVRDLTQSQDSQLTTKDGPVVKDGEYVEISHSQSYKTRFLYDNTCLLYTSPSPRDGLLS
;
A
#
# COMPACT_ATOMS: atom_id res chain seq x y z
N PRO A 1 17.10 3.16 -23.59
CA PRO A 1 17.01 3.28 -22.13
C PRO A 1 16.06 4.42 -21.80
N TYR A 2 15.13 4.18 -20.91
CA TYR A 2 14.20 5.19 -20.40
C TYR A 2 14.51 5.44 -18.91
N GLU A 3 14.12 6.59 -18.40
CA GLU A 3 14.15 6.84 -16.96
C GLU A 3 12.96 6.15 -16.28
N ALA A 4 13.26 5.29 -15.33
CA ALA A 4 12.27 4.47 -14.67
C ALA A 4 11.66 5.18 -13.45
N ASN A 5 10.34 5.05 -13.31
CA ASN A 5 9.64 5.35 -12.08
C ASN A 5 10.18 4.45 -10.95
N VAL A 6 10.60 5.04 -9.84
CA VAL A 6 11.28 4.32 -8.76
C VAL A 6 10.38 3.29 -8.06
N LEU A 7 9.07 3.46 -8.08
CA LEU A 7 8.09 2.56 -7.48
C LEU A 7 7.63 1.44 -8.41
N THR A 8 7.52 1.69 -9.72
CA THR A 8 6.88 0.75 -10.64
C THR A 8 7.85 0.14 -11.65
N GLY A 9 9.02 0.75 -11.87
CA GLY A 9 9.96 0.35 -12.91
C GLY A 9 9.53 0.73 -14.34
N GLU A 10 8.35 1.28 -14.51
CA GLU A 10 7.85 1.77 -15.80
C GLU A 10 8.52 3.08 -16.20
N ALA A 11 8.40 3.46 -17.47
CA ALA A 11 8.88 4.77 -17.91
C ALA A 11 8.18 5.89 -17.12
N LYS A 12 8.94 6.90 -16.71
CA LYS A 12 8.39 8.10 -16.10
C LYS A 12 7.46 8.79 -17.08
N GLY A 13 6.26 9.15 -16.61
CA GLY A 13 5.33 9.99 -17.39
C GLY A 13 5.77 11.45 -17.40
N GLU A 14 5.13 12.25 -18.25
CA GLU A 14 5.42 13.69 -18.39
C GLU A 14 5.27 14.47 -17.08
N ASN A 15 4.37 14.05 -16.22
CA ASN A 15 4.07 14.69 -14.92
C ASN A 15 4.75 13.97 -13.74
N TYR A 16 5.80 13.20 -13.98
CA TYR A 16 6.50 12.54 -12.88
C TYR A 16 7.13 13.59 -11.94
N PRO A 17 6.91 13.50 -10.62
CA PRO A 17 7.35 14.53 -9.66
C PRO A 17 8.84 14.37 -9.34
N GLU A 18 9.69 14.85 -10.22
CA GLU A 18 11.14 14.79 -10.05
C GLU A 18 11.59 15.49 -8.76
N GLY A 19 12.47 14.82 -8.03
CA GLY A 19 13.01 15.35 -6.78
C GLY A 19 12.04 15.38 -5.61
N GLN A 20 10.83 14.84 -5.77
CA GLN A 20 9.86 14.79 -4.68
C GLN A 20 10.04 13.55 -3.82
N ARG A 21 9.98 13.76 -2.51
CA ARG A 21 9.92 12.68 -1.52
C ARG A 21 8.65 11.87 -1.68
N ILE A 22 8.77 10.53 -1.78
CA ILE A 22 7.61 9.66 -1.85
C ILE A 22 6.79 9.72 -0.56
N THR A 23 5.50 9.41 -0.66
CA THR A 23 4.57 9.44 0.46
C THR A 23 3.95 8.07 0.65
N ALA A 24 3.98 7.56 1.88
CA ALA A 24 3.37 6.32 2.30
C ALA A 24 2.32 6.56 3.39
N LEU A 25 1.18 5.90 3.32
CA LEU A 25 0.09 6.10 4.28
C LEU A 25 -0.34 4.77 4.89
N MET A 26 -0.76 4.79 6.16
CA MET A 26 -1.34 3.61 6.80
C MET A 26 -2.85 3.60 6.65
N VAL A 27 -3.38 2.58 5.98
CA VAL A 27 -4.81 2.40 5.76
C VAL A 27 -5.32 1.15 6.45
N ASN A 28 -6.45 1.31 7.13
CA ASN A 28 -7.12 0.26 7.87
C ASN A 28 -7.69 -0.82 6.93
N ASN A 29 -7.52 -2.10 7.29
CA ASN A 29 -8.14 -3.21 6.57
C ASN A 29 -9.07 -4.08 7.43
N LEU A 30 -9.47 -3.59 8.60
CA LEU A 30 -10.55 -4.23 9.34
C LEU A 30 -11.82 -4.29 8.49
N VAL A 31 -12.61 -5.34 8.70
CA VAL A 31 -13.85 -5.54 7.92
C VAL A 31 -14.77 -4.32 8.06
N ASP A 32 -14.87 -3.74 9.26
CA ASP A 32 -15.71 -2.56 9.51
C ASP A 32 -15.11 -1.25 8.93
N ALA A 33 -13.83 -1.27 8.55
CA ALA A 33 -13.18 -0.16 7.85
C ALA A 33 -13.45 -0.16 6.33
N ARG A 34 -14.07 -1.20 5.81
CA ARG A 34 -14.34 -1.33 4.37
C ARG A 34 -15.65 -0.69 3.96
N PRO A 35 -15.78 -0.18 2.72
CA PRO A 35 -14.72 -0.08 1.72
C PRO A 35 -13.70 1.00 2.09
N GLN A 36 -12.44 0.75 1.78
CA GLN A 36 -11.41 1.78 1.80
C GLN A 36 -11.63 2.74 0.62
N ARG A 37 -11.02 3.94 0.69
CA ARG A 37 -11.02 4.92 -0.39
C ARG A 37 -9.59 5.24 -0.80
N GLY A 38 -9.37 5.55 -2.08
CA GLY A 38 -8.12 6.08 -2.61
C GLY A 38 -6.99 5.08 -2.86
N LEU A 39 -7.18 3.78 -2.61
CA LEU A 39 -6.11 2.79 -2.78
C LEU A 39 -5.71 2.59 -4.25
N SER A 40 -6.65 2.70 -5.19
CA SER A 40 -6.42 2.48 -6.62
C SER A 40 -5.50 3.51 -7.27
N LYS A 41 -5.25 4.63 -6.62
CA LYS A 41 -4.32 5.67 -7.10
C LYS A 41 -2.86 5.41 -6.71
N ALA A 42 -2.61 4.46 -5.81
CA ALA A 42 -1.26 4.15 -5.35
C ALA A 42 -0.44 3.47 -6.45
N GLN A 43 0.82 3.87 -6.60
CA GLN A 43 1.78 3.21 -7.48
C GLN A 43 2.22 1.86 -6.91
N MET A 44 2.18 1.72 -5.58
CA MET A 44 2.52 0.47 -4.90
C MET A 44 1.64 0.29 -3.67
N LEU A 45 1.25 -0.94 -3.40
CA LEU A 45 0.44 -1.29 -2.23
C LEU A 45 1.07 -2.46 -1.48
N PHE A 46 1.39 -2.23 -0.21
CA PHE A 46 1.81 -3.30 0.70
C PHE A 46 0.64 -3.73 1.56
N GLU A 47 0.46 -5.03 1.68
CA GLU A 47 -0.44 -5.63 2.67
C GLU A 47 0.38 -6.51 3.60
N ILE A 48 0.39 -6.18 4.89
CA ILE A 48 1.15 -6.91 5.90
C ILE A 48 0.25 -7.25 7.08
N LYS A 49 0.44 -8.45 7.60
CA LYS A 49 -0.21 -8.90 8.83
C LYS A 49 0.32 -8.11 10.02
N VAL A 50 -0.60 -7.67 10.87
CA VAL A 50 -0.32 -6.98 12.13
C VAL A 50 -0.92 -7.77 13.31
N GLU A 51 -1.03 -7.14 14.46
CA GLU A 51 -1.62 -7.78 15.65
C GLU A 51 -3.06 -8.28 15.42
N GLY A 52 -3.49 -9.24 16.21
CA GLY A 52 -4.85 -9.80 16.14
C GLY A 52 -5.15 -10.60 14.87
N GLY A 53 -4.14 -10.93 14.06
CA GLY A 53 -4.31 -11.69 12.81
C GLY A 53 -4.95 -10.90 11.68
N ILE A 54 -5.10 -9.58 11.82
CA ILE A 54 -5.59 -8.67 10.78
C ILE A 54 -4.45 -8.20 9.89
N THR A 55 -4.78 -7.64 8.75
CA THR A 55 -3.82 -6.93 7.89
C THR A 55 -4.07 -5.43 7.89
N ARG A 56 -3.08 -4.67 7.45
CA ARG A 56 -3.20 -3.27 7.06
C ARG A 56 -2.63 -3.06 5.69
N PHE A 57 -3.04 -1.98 5.06
CA PHE A 57 -2.47 -1.53 3.80
C PHE A 57 -1.53 -0.36 4.01
N MET A 58 -0.48 -0.33 3.20
CA MET A 58 0.36 0.84 3.03
C MET A 58 0.45 1.17 1.54
N PRO A 59 -0.45 2.01 1.02
CA PRO A 59 -0.30 2.60 -0.29
C PRO A 59 0.87 3.58 -0.31
N VAL A 60 1.61 3.58 -1.42
CA VAL A 60 2.78 4.41 -1.64
C VAL A 60 2.59 5.20 -2.94
N PHE A 61 2.88 6.49 -2.87
CA PHE A 61 2.65 7.45 -3.95
C PHE A 61 3.95 8.17 -4.32
N ASN A 62 4.19 8.32 -5.62
CA ASN A 62 5.20 9.24 -6.12
C ASN A 62 4.78 10.69 -5.88
N ASP A 63 3.49 10.98 -6.12
CA ASP A 63 2.91 12.30 -5.92
C ASP A 63 1.69 12.24 -4.99
N TYR A 64 1.77 12.91 -3.85
CA TYR A 64 0.65 13.01 -2.92
C TYR A 64 -0.48 13.92 -3.43
N HIS A 65 -0.21 14.77 -4.42
CA HIS A 65 -1.25 15.62 -5.04
C HIS A 65 -2.29 14.79 -5.80
N ASP A 66 -1.95 13.57 -6.21
CA ASP A 66 -2.89 12.64 -6.86
C ASP A 66 -3.93 12.06 -5.90
N ILE A 67 -3.82 12.35 -4.62
CA ILE A 67 -4.69 11.81 -3.57
C ILE A 67 -5.89 12.73 -3.36
N ASP A 68 -7.02 12.46 -4.02
CA ASP A 68 -8.27 13.18 -3.78
C ASP A 68 -8.79 12.94 -2.37
N GLU A 69 -8.89 11.66 -1.98
CA GLU A 69 -9.25 11.20 -0.64
C GLU A 69 -8.69 9.81 -0.41
N ILE A 70 -8.16 9.55 0.78
CA ILE A 70 -7.68 8.22 1.17
C ILE A 70 -7.96 7.90 2.63
N GLY A 71 -8.30 6.63 2.90
CA GLY A 71 -8.51 6.12 4.25
C GLY A 71 -9.45 4.91 4.34
N PRO A 72 -9.81 4.53 5.57
CA PRO A 72 -9.53 5.19 6.86
C PRO A 72 -8.06 5.07 7.27
N ILE A 73 -7.46 6.19 7.67
CA ILE A 73 -6.09 6.23 8.16
C ILE A 73 -6.00 5.54 9.52
N ARG A 74 -4.90 4.82 9.74
CA ARG A 74 -4.71 4.01 10.93
C ARG A 74 -3.28 4.12 11.47
N SER A 75 -3.09 3.54 12.66
CA SER A 75 -1.83 3.61 13.38
C SER A 75 -0.69 2.92 12.63
N GLY A 76 0.46 3.57 12.60
CA GLY A 76 1.70 3.04 12.07
C GLY A 76 2.18 1.81 12.83
N ARG A 77 2.92 0.96 12.13
CA ARG A 77 3.54 -0.25 12.66
C ARG A 77 4.98 -0.34 12.18
N ASP A 78 5.81 -0.92 13.00
CA ASP A 78 7.25 -1.07 12.77
C ASP A 78 7.58 -1.86 11.50
N GLN A 79 6.80 -2.88 11.15
CA GLN A 79 7.00 -3.66 9.93
C GLN A 79 6.92 -2.79 8.67
N PHE A 80 5.95 -1.87 8.64
CA PHE A 80 5.79 -0.93 7.53
C PHE A 80 6.85 0.18 7.57
N PHE A 81 7.15 0.66 8.77
CA PHE A 81 8.17 1.67 8.96
C PHE A 81 9.54 1.20 8.46
N GLN A 82 9.92 -0.04 8.74
CA GLN A 82 11.16 -0.64 8.25
C GLN A 82 11.23 -0.66 6.71
N LEU A 83 10.11 -0.88 6.03
CA LEU A 83 10.07 -0.85 4.56
C LEU A 83 10.35 0.54 3.98
N ILE A 84 9.82 1.59 4.62
CA ILE A 84 9.94 2.96 4.10
C ILE A 84 11.18 3.69 4.57
N LEU A 85 11.86 3.18 5.59
CA LEU A 85 13.03 3.80 6.17
C LEU A 85 14.18 4.00 5.16
N PRO A 86 14.56 3.00 4.34
CA PRO A 86 15.59 3.18 3.32
C PRO A 86 15.23 4.23 2.27
N TRP A 87 13.95 4.43 2.02
CA TRP A 87 13.44 5.39 1.04
C TRP A 87 13.23 6.77 1.63
N GLN A 88 13.31 6.89 2.96
CA GLN A 88 13.03 8.13 3.67
C GLN A 88 11.68 8.74 3.29
N ALA A 89 10.67 7.91 3.07
CA ALA A 89 9.34 8.35 2.68
C ALA A 89 8.70 9.25 3.73
N LEU A 90 7.83 10.18 3.31
CA LEU A 90 6.89 10.79 4.24
C LEU A 90 5.87 9.74 4.66
N TYR A 91 5.81 9.43 5.95
CA TYR A 91 4.95 8.37 6.48
C TYR A 91 3.78 8.95 7.26
N ILE A 92 2.57 8.76 6.73
CA ILE A 92 1.34 9.34 7.29
C ILE A 92 0.53 8.25 7.97
N HIS A 93 0.21 8.45 9.24
CA HIS A 93 -0.53 7.49 10.06
C HIS A 93 -1.25 8.22 11.21
N GLU A 94 -2.24 7.61 11.81
CA GLU A 94 -2.96 8.11 12.98
C GLU A 94 -2.68 7.19 14.17
N GLY A 95 -1.86 7.65 15.10
CA GLY A 95 -1.31 6.83 16.17
C GLY A 95 -0.23 5.85 15.70
N GLN A 96 0.41 5.15 16.60
CA GLN A 96 1.51 4.22 16.32
C GLN A 96 1.68 3.18 17.43
N SER A 97 2.39 2.09 17.11
CA SER A 97 2.85 1.15 18.15
C SER A 97 4.05 1.73 18.93
N VAL A 98 4.23 1.27 20.15
CA VAL A 98 5.39 1.65 20.97
C VAL A 98 6.70 1.26 20.28
N VAL A 99 6.72 0.09 19.63
CA VAL A 99 7.89 -0.40 18.89
C VAL A 99 8.23 0.52 17.73
N MET A 100 7.23 0.92 16.93
CA MET A 100 7.45 1.87 15.84
C MET A 100 7.95 3.22 16.35
N GLN A 101 7.38 3.71 17.46
CA GLN A 101 7.83 4.95 18.07
C GLN A 101 9.31 4.88 18.45
N GLN A 102 9.75 3.77 19.02
CA GLN A 102 11.15 3.57 19.39
C GLN A 102 12.06 3.59 18.14
N TYR A 103 11.68 2.87 17.08
CA TYR A 103 12.43 2.91 15.82
C TYR A 103 12.52 4.33 15.25
N ALA A 104 11.44 5.09 15.27
CA ALA A 104 11.44 6.45 14.77
C ALA A 104 12.41 7.36 15.55
N LEU A 105 12.53 7.15 16.86
CA LEU A 105 13.50 7.84 17.71
C LEU A 105 14.93 7.39 17.44
N ASP A 106 15.15 6.08 17.33
CA ASP A 106 16.49 5.51 17.14
C ASP A 106 17.11 5.92 15.79
N TYR A 107 16.28 6.15 14.78
CA TYR A 107 16.72 6.57 13.45
C TYR A 107 16.56 8.07 13.20
N ASP A 108 16.27 8.84 14.23
CA ASP A 108 16.05 10.31 14.13
C ASP A 108 15.07 10.71 13.00
N TYR A 109 14.00 9.94 12.87
CA TYR A 109 12.97 10.17 11.86
C TYR A 109 11.97 11.23 12.37
N GLY A 110 12.52 12.37 12.78
CA GLY A 110 11.95 13.36 13.71
C GLY A 110 10.57 13.91 13.39
N LEU A 111 10.13 13.88 12.14
CA LEU A 111 8.81 14.41 11.76
C LEU A 111 7.70 13.33 11.73
N LEU A 112 8.05 12.07 11.85
CA LEU A 112 7.08 10.97 11.81
C LEU A 112 6.37 10.73 13.15
N ASN A 113 6.84 11.34 14.21
CA ASN A 113 6.22 11.22 15.53
C ASN A 113 4.98 12.10 15.70
N ASN A 114 4.69 12.98 14.76
CA ASN A 114 3.64 13.97 14.90
C ASN A 114 2.94 14.22 13.56
N ASN A 115 2.10 13.32 13.19
CA ASN A 115 1.27 13.39 11.99
C ASN A 115 -0.07 14.05 12.22
N ASP A 116 -0.25 14.70 13.37
CA ASP A 116 -1.43 15.51 13.66
C ASP A 116 -1.61 16.56 12.57
N GLY A 117 -2.62 16.40 11.76
CA GLY A 117 -2.92 17.29 10.64
C GLY A 117 -2.68 16.68 9.26
N ALA A 118 -1.68 15.81 9.05
CA ALA A 118 -1.56 15.05 7.80
C ALA A 118 -2.59 13.94 7.69
N SER A 119 -3.03 13.38 8.82
CA SER A 119 -4.15 12.44 8.89
C SER A 119 -5.51 13.10 8.59
N GLY A 120 -5.56 14.44 8.48
CA GLY A 120 -6.68 15.15 7.85
C GLY A 120 -7.94 15.26 8.68
N TYR A 121 -9.03 14.68 8.25
CA TYR A 121 -10.37 14.92 8.77
C TYR A 121 -11.11 13.61 9.09
N ARG A 122 -12.16 13.73 9.92
CA ARG A 122 -13.05 12.62 10.24
C ARG A 122 -14.36 12.74 9.49
N ASP A 123 -14.68 11.73 8.70
CA ASP A 123 -16.00 11.58 8.08
C ASP A 123 -16.90 10.72 8.99
N TYR A 124 -17.64 11.38 9.86
CA TYR A 124 -18.58 10.72 10.79
C TYR A 124 -19.81 10.13 10.10
N ASN A 125 -20.09 10.56 8.87
CA ASN A 125 -21.21 10.07 8.07
C ASN A 125 -20.81 8.89 7.18
N ARG A 126 -19.53 8.53 7.19
CA ARG A 126 -19.07 7.37 6.45
C ARG A 126 -19.87 6.13 6.82
N VAL A 127 -20.32 5.45 5.79
CA VAL A 127 -21.04 4.19 5.92
C VAL A 127 -20.14 3.03 5.52
N ASN A 128 -20.05 2.01 6.36
CA ASN A 128 -19.34 0.78 6.03
C ASN A 128 -20.22 -0.17 5.19
N TRP A 129 -19.69 -1.31 4.84
CA TRP A 129 -20.38 -2.32 4.05
C TRP A 129 -21.68 -2.88 4.68
N ARG A 130 -21.88 -2.69 5.99
CA ARG A 130 -23.12 -3.04 6.72
C ARG A 130 -24.12 -1.88 6.80
N GLY A 131 -23.79 -0.74 6.24
CA GLY A 131 -24.64 0.45 6.37
C GLY A 131 -24.49 1.17 7.72
N LEU A 132 -23.44 0.87 8.51
CA LEU A 132 -23.21 1.52 9.79
C LEU A 132 -22.33 2.76 9.61
N SER A 133 -22.68 3.84 10.27
CA SER A 133 -21.90 5.06 10.42
C SER A 133 -21.48 5.26 11.87
N TYR A 134 -20.60 6.25 12.11
CA TYR A 134 -20.25 6.66 13.47
C TYR A 134 -21.51 7.05 14.24
N GLY A 135 -21.61 6.60 15.48
CA GLY A 135 -22.84 6.78 16.29
C GLY A 135 -23.93 5.72 16.05
N ASN A 136 -23.87 5.01 14.93
CA ASN A 136 -24.73 3.85 14.63
C ASN A 136 -23.98 2.52 14.74
N GLY A 137 -22.87 2.48 15.51
CA GLY A 137 -22.07 1.30 15.75
C GLY A 137 -20.75 1.23 14.99
N LEU A 138 -20.46 2.16 14.09
CA LEU A 138 -19.12 2.28 13.52
C LEU A 138 -18.18 2.97 14.51
N ALA A 139 -17.03 2.34 14.81
CA ALA A 139 -16.06 2.90 15.73
C ALA A 139 -15.36 4.13 15.11
N LEU A 140 -15.02 5.10 15.97
CA LEU A 140 -14.33 6.34 15.60
C LEU A 140 -13.07 6.10 14.77
N GLU A 141 -12.35 5.04 15.07
CA GLU A 141 -11.11 4.65 14.40
C GLU A 141 -11.26 4.30 12.91
N HIS A 142 -12.47 4.18 12.42
CA HIS A 142 -12.78 3.92 11.01
C HIS A 142 -13.23 5.17 10.25
N THR A 143 -13.07 6.36 10.83
CA THR A 143 -13.59 7.62 10.26
C THR A 143 -12.52 8.61 9.81
N MET A 144 -11.23 8.32 10.02
CA MET A 144 -10.15 9.25 9.67
C MET A 144 -9.76 9.13 8.19
N TYR A 145 -9.77 10.24 7.50
CA TYR A 145 -9.38 10.37 6.09
C TYR A 145 -8.40 11.51 5.90
N THR A 146 -7.65 11.48 4.80
CA THR A 146 -6.81 12.59 4.35
C THR A 146 -6.92 12.77 2.84
N SER A 147 -6.27 13.81 2.33
CA SER A 147 -6.16 14.13 0.91
C SER A 147 -4.81 14.79 0.64
N GLY A 148 -4.43 14.91 -0.64
CA GLY A 148 -3.25 15.66 -1.04
C GLY A 148 -3.25 17.09 -0.53
N GLU A 149 -4.41 17.76 -0.54
CA GLU A 149 -4.57 19.11 0.00
C GLU A 149 -4.24 19.19 1.52
N ASN A 150 -4.71 18.21 2.30
CA ASN A 150 -4.40 18.15 3.73
C ASN A 150 -2.93 17.85 3.99
N ILE A 151 -2.34 16.98 3.17
CA ILE A 151 -0.91 16.66 3.23
C ILE A 151 -0.08 17.89 2.91
N GLU A 152 -0.43 18.64 1.87
CA GLU A 152 0.24 19.90 1.51
C GLU A 152 0.17 20.94 2.65
N LYS A 153 -0.99 21.12 3.26
CA LYS A 153 -1.15 21.98 4.43
C LYS A 153 -0.24 21.55 5.58
N TYR A 154 -0.13 20.24 5.83
CA TYR A 154 0.75 19.72 6.85
C TYR A 154 2.23 20.00 6.53
N ILE A 155 2.66 19.70 5.30
CA ILE A 155 4.02 19.95 4.81
C ILE A 155 4.40 21.41 5.01
N THR A 156 3.54 22.31 4.55
CA THR A 156 3.75 23.76 4.66
C THR A 156 3.80 24.22 6.12
N ASN A 157 2.84 23.82 6.95
CA ASN A 157 2.76 24.25 8.35
C ASN A 157 3.91 23.73 9.21
N LYS A 158 4.44 22.57 8.90
CA LYS A 158 5.53 21.92 9.63
C LYS A 158 6.89 22.11 8.98
N ASN A 159 6.95 22.80 7.84
CA ASN A 159 8.16 22.97 7.04
C ASN A 159 8.87 21.65 6.76
N VAL A 160 8.10 20.65 6.30
CA VAL A 160 8.62 19.32 6.00
C VAL A 160 9.48 19.38 4.75
N ASP A 161 10.70 18.84 4.82
CA ASP A 161 11.54 18.69 3.63
C ASP A 161 11.01 17.57 2.73
N MET A 162 10.51 17.98 1.56
CA MET A 162 9.99 17.09 0.52
C MET A 162 10.97 16.86 -0.63
N ASN A 163 12.20 17.37 -0.53
CA ASN A 163 13.21 17.18 -1.57
C ASN A 163 13.93 15.85 -1.36
N ARG A 164 13.83 14.95 -2.32
CA ARG A 164 14.57 13.68 -2.37
C ARG A 164 14.84 13.29 -3.80
N THR A 165 16.08 12.87 -4.04
CA THR A 165 16.47 12.30 -5.32
C THR A 165 16.69 10.80 -5.15
N TYR A 166 16.08 10.01 -5.99
CA TYR A 166 16.21 8.56 -6.02
C TYR A 166 17.00 8.16 -7.27
N ASN A 167 18.17 7.56 -7.08
CA ASN A 167 19.10 7.21 -8.19
C ASN A 167 18.83 5.82 -8.77
N SER A 168 17.91 5.07 -8.19
CA SER A 168 17.54 3.73 -8.65
C SER A 168 16.11 3.41 -8.25
N THR A 169 15.54 2.44 -8.93
CA THR A 169 14.28 1.83 -8.54
C THR A 169 14.42 1.10 -7.20
N PHE A 170 13.34 1.01 -6.42
CA PHE A 170 13.36 0.35 -5.10
C PHE A 170 13.40 -1.17 -5.19
N PHE A 171 12.97 -1.72 -6.30
CA PHE A 171 13.02 -3.14 -6.62
C PHE A 171 13.66 -3.36 -7.98
N ASN A 172 14.19 -4.55 -8.20
CA ASN A 172 14.66 -4.96 -9.52
C ASN A 172 13.45 -5.35 -10.37
N PHE A 173 13.05 -4.43 -11.23
CA PHE A 173 11.99 -4.68 -12.20
C PHE A 173 12.58 -5.28 -13.46
N VAL A 174 11.88 -6.26 -14.02
CA VAL A 174 12.20 -6.86 -15.31
C VAL A 174 11.01 -6.73 -16.25
N ASP A 175 11.26 -6.46 -17.51
CA ASP A 175 10.20 -6.54 -18.52
C ASP A 175 9.98 -8.02 -18.86
N TYR A 176 9.05 -8.65 -18.14
CA TYR A 176 8.74 -10.06 -18.31
C TYR A 176 8.32 -10.43 -19.74
N ARG A 177 7.88 -9.47 -20.57
CA ARG A 177 7.50 -9.66 -21.96
C ARG A 177 8.70 -9.81 -22.87
N GLN A 178 9.79 -9.14 -22.53
CA GLN A 178 11.03 -9.14 -23.31
C GLN A 178 12.09 -10.07 -22.72
N ASP A 179 12.32 -9.95 -21.42
CA ASP A 179 13.45 -10.56 -20.74
C ASP A 179 13.10 -11.91 -20.08
N ASN A 180 11.84 -12.12 -19.78
CA ASN A 180 11.38 -13.34 -19.10
C ASN A 180 9.97 -13.71 -19.59
N PRO A 181 9.87 -14.26 -20.80
CA PRO A 181 8.58 -14.67 -21.35
C PRO A 181 7.91 -15.67 -20.41
N VAL A 182 6.59 -15.68 -20.41
CA VAL A 182 5.78 -16.63 -19.64
C VAL A 182 6.34 -18.05 -19.83
N ARG A 183 6.76 -18.67 -18.74
CA ARG A 183 7.30 -20.02 -18.75
C ARG A 183 6.20 -21.00 -18.42
N ASP A 184 6.10 -22.07 -19.19
CA ASP A 184 5.36 -23.26 -18.76
C ASP A 184 6.18 -24.02 -17.71
N LEU A 185 5.94 -23.69 -16.45
CA LEU A 185 6.60 -24.32 -15.31
C LEU A 185 6.07 -25.74 -15.02
N THR A 186 5.00 -26.15 -15.66
CA THR A 186 4.46 -27.52 -15.51
C THR A 186 5.41 -28.57 -16.07
N GLN A 187 6.32 -28.17 -16.97
CA GLN A 187 7.38 -28.99 -17.55
C GLN A 187 8.73 -28.85 -16.83
N SER A 188 8.78 -28.10 -15.73
CA SER A 188 10.03 -27.88 -15.01
C SER A 188 10.55 -29.18 -14.40
N GLN A 189 11.86 -29.41 -14.55
CA GLN A 189 12.60 -30.47 -13.85
C GLN A 189 13.27 -29.97 -12.56
N ASP A 190 13.03 -28.72 -12.17
CA ASP A 190 13.52 -28.16 -10.91
C ASP A 190 12.97 -28.96 -9.73
N SER A 191 13.86 -29.45 -8.87
CA SER A 191 13.49 -30.25 -7.70
C SER A 191 12.61 -29.53 -6.70
N GLN A 192 12.61 -28.19 -6.71
CA GLN A 192 11.71 -27.37 -5.90
C GLN A 192 10.29 -27.29 -6.49
N LEU A 193 10.16 -27.51 -7.80
CA LEU A 193 8.90 -27.44 -8.53
C LEU A 193 8.37 -28.83 -8.92
N THR A 194 9.05 -29.91 -8.54
CA THR A 194 8.71 -31.27 -8.90
C THR A 194 8.80 -32.19 -7.67
N THR A 195 7.80 -33.02 -7.48
CA THR A 195 7.78 -34.08 -6.46
C THR A 195 7.78 -35.45 -7.13
N LYS A 196 7.89 -36.51 -6.32
CA LYS A 196 7.71 -37.90 -6.80
C LYS A 196 6.38 -38.16 -7.51
N ASP A 197 5.38 -37.36 -7.23
CA ASP A 197 4.02 -37.46 -7.78
C ASP A 197 3.80 -36.51 -8.98
N GLY A 198 4.85 -35.82 -9.42
CA GLY A 198 4.85 -34.89 -10.56
C GLY A 198 5.08 -33.44 -10.19
N PRO A 199 4.92 -32.51 -11.14
CA PRO A 199 5.10 -31.09 -10.91
C PRO A 199 4.14 -30.53 -9.85
N VAL A 200 4.65 -29.72 -8.94
CA VAL A 200 3.83 -28.96 -7.96
C VAL A 200 3.26 -27.68 -8.56
N VAL A 201 3.75 -27.29 -9.74
CA VAL A 201 3.27 -26.13 -10.47
C VAL A 201 2.00 -26.53 -11.24
N LYS A 202 0.97 -25.71 -11.09
CA LYS A 202 -0.32 -25.86 -11.79
C LYS A 202 -0.71 -24.52 -12.40
N ASP A 203 -1.52 -24.56 -13.45
CA ASP A 203 -2.16 -23.36 -13.96
C ASP A 203 -3.00 -22.72 -12.85
N GLY A 204 -2.70 -21.48 -12.55
CA GLY A 204 -3.34 -20.74 -11.47
C GLY A 204 -4.43 -19.81 -12.02
N GLU A 205 -5.70 -20.22 -11.94
CA GLU A 205 -6.81 -19.31 -12.21
C GLU A 205 -6.90 -18.20 -11.17
N TYR A 206 -6.46 -18.51 -9.97
CA TYR A 206 -6.35 -17.50 -8.88
C TYR A 206 -5.21 -17.85 -7.91
N VAL A 207 -4.75 -16.82 -7.21
CA VAL A 207 -3.82 -16.96 -6.09
C VAL A 207 -4.52 -16.47 -4.83
N GLU A 208 -4.50 -17.26 -3.76
CA GLU A 208 -4.98 -16.86 -2.43
C GLU A 208 -3.81 -16.82 -1.44
N ILE A 209 -3.62 -15.67 -0.84
CA ILE A 209 -2.67 -15.47 0.25
C ILE A 209 -3.44 -15.46 1.56
N SER A 210 -3.21 -16.46 2.40
CA SER A 210 -3.82 -16.55 3.73
C SER A 210 -2.93 -15.89 4.77
N HIS A 211 -3.32 -14.72 5.26
CA HIS A 211 -2.64 -14.00 6.34
C HIS A 211 -3.02 -14.57 7.71
N SER A 212 -4.29 -14.99 7.83
CA SER A 212 -4.85 -15.66 9.00
C SER A 212 -6.11 -16.43 8.58
N GLN A 213 -6.79 -17.07 9.53
CA GLN A 213 -8.07 -17.73 9.26
C GLN A 213 -9.13 -16.78 8.70
N SER A 214 -9.11 -15.52 9.13
CA SER A 214 -10.12 -14.51 8.78
C SER A 214 -9.69 -13.52 7.72
N TYR A 215 -8.39 -13.44 7.42
CA TYR A 215 -7.83 -12.48 6.46
C TYR A 215 -7.12 -13.20 5.33
N LYS A 216 -7.69 -13.07 4.16
CA LYS A 216 -7.20 -13.67 2.92
C LYS A 216 -7.30 -12.64 1.80
N THR A 217 -6.26 -12.60 0.99
CA THR A 217 -6.21 -11.78 -0.23
C THR A 217 -6.22 -12.71 -1.43
N ARG A 218 -7.09 -12.45 -2.38
CA ARG A 218 -7.20 -13.24 -3.61
C ARG A 218 -6.89 -12.36 -4.81
N PHE A 219 -6.23 -12.96 -5.78
CA PHE A 219 -5.96 -12.39 -7.08
C PHE A 219 -6.48 -13.35 -8.13
N LEU A 220 -7.30 -12.88 -9.06
CA LEU A 220 -7.72 -13.64 -10.23
C LEU A 220 -6.81 -13.31 -11.41
N TYR A 221 -6.50 -14.32 -12.19
CA TYR A 221 -5.78 -14.12 -13.43
C TYR A 221 -6.72 -13.53 -14.49
N ASP A 222 -6.34 -12.40 -15.02
CA ASP A 222 -7.04 -11.76 -16.13
C ASP A 222 -6.34 -12.10 -17.44
N ASN A 223 -6.97 -12.94 -18.27
CA ASN A 223 -6.44 -13.36 -19.55
C ASN A 223 -6.29 -12.20 -20.57
N THR A 224 -6.97 -11.08 -20.33
CA THR A 224 -6.95 -9.93 -21.25
C THR A 224 -5.66 -9.13 -21.09
N CYS A 225 -5.24 -8.91 -19.85
CA CYS A 225 -4.05 -8.13 -19.53
C CYS A 225 -2.86 -9.00 -19.06
N LEU A 226 -3.04 -10.31 -18.95
CA LEU A 226 -2.04 -11.27 -18.47
C LEU A 226 -1.52 -10.97 -17.05
N LEU A 227 -2.35 -10.37 -16.23
CA LEU A 227 -2.05 -9.99 -14.85
C LEU A 227 -3.06 -10.62 -13.88
N TYR A 228 -2.63 -10.80 -12.64
CA TYR A 228 -3.54 -11.11 -11.56
C TYR A 228 -4.19 -9.82 -11.04
N THR A 229 -5.51 -9.81 -11.01
CA THR A 229 -6.30 -8.70 -10.47
C THR A 229 -7.02 -9.13 -9.20
N SER A 230 -7.26 -8.20 -8.30
CA SER A 230 -8.04 -8.48 -7.10
C SER A 230 -9.52 -8.57 -7.45
N PRO A 231 -10.18 -9.72 -7.22
CA PRO A 231 -11.58 -9.90 -7.61
C PRO A 231 -12.56 -9.50 -6.53
N SER A 232 -12.10 -8.84 -5.48
CA SER A 232 -13.01 -8.50 -4.39
C SER A 232 -14.16 -7.67 -4.95
N PRO A 233 -15.43 -8.07 -4.75
CA PRO A 233 -16.57 -7.22 -5.10
C PRO A 233 -16.54 -5.87 -4.38
N ARG A 234 -15.64 -5.75 -3.42
CA ARG A 234 -15.36 -4.56 -2.64
C ARG A 234 -14.27 -3.71 -3.28
N ASP A 235 -13.45 -4.29 -4.15
CA ASP A 235 -12.45 -3.58 -4.94
C ASP A 235 -13.05 -2.91 -6.19
N GLY A 236 -14.24 -3.33 -6.63
CA GLY A 236 -15.03 -2.63 -7.66
C GLY A 236 -15.46 -1.21 -7.24
N LEU A 237 -15.21 -0.83 -6.01
CA LEU A 237 -15.32 0.55 -5.50
C LEU A 237 -13.96 1.28 -5.49
N LEU A 238 -12.92 0.64 -5.99
CA LEU A 238 -11.60 1.24 -6.21
C LEU A 238 -11.49 1.98 -7.56
N SER A 239 -12.56 2.00 -8.35
CA SER A 239 -12.65 2.74 -9.60
C SER A 239 -13.19 4.15 -9.38
#